data_bb8388390432f20923961687946243e4
#
_entry.id   bb8388390432f20923961687946243e4
#
_cell.length_a   1.000
_cell.length_b   1.000
_cell.length_c   1.000
_cell.angle_alpha   90.00
_cell.angle_beta   90.00
_cell.angle_gamma   90.00
#
_symmetry.space_group_name_H-M   'P 1'
#
loop_
_entity.id
_entity.type
_entity.pdbx_description
1 polymer ?
#
loop_
_entity_poly.entity_id
_entity_poly.type
_entity_poly.pdbx_seq_one_letter_code
_entity_poly.pdbx_strand_id
1 'polypeptide(L)'
;MSYQFDGEFIEKFYLTFTMLAYESNRRFYPVGEVVGPMDKYKFTRNEVDMLFFLNSCVDKKVKPQHDFKDIDMNILNQYIPPRVSMATTCRSVEKLVQNGLAERYYLNNNRKTVYVRATEKGIRLKEEHWEFSVQNIKKLFDAAFSLEEGEEMLDTIS
;
A
#
# COMPACT_ATOMS: atom_id res chain seq x y z
N MET A 1 -5.55 -31.46 1.59
CA MET A 1 -6.91 -31.13 2.03
C MET A 1 -7.23 -29.72 1.56
N SER A 2 -8.22 -29.53 0.73
CA SER A 2 -8.72 -28.21 0.40
C SER A 2 -9.66 -27.79 1.54
N TYR A 3 -9.28 -26.77 2.30
CA TYR A 3 -10.20 -26.14 3.24
C TYR A 3 -11.30 -25.44 2.44
N GLN A 4 -12.53 -25.93 2.55
CA GLN A 4 -13.69 -25.18 2.09
C GLN A 4 -14.13 -24.30 3.26
N PHE A 5 -13.81 -23.00 3.15
CA PHE A 5 -14.37 -22.01 4.07
C PHE A 5 -15.87 -21.92 3.81
N ASP A 6 -16.67 -22.01 4.87
CA ASP A 6 -18.11 -21.80 4.73
C ASP A 6 -18.42 -20.30 4.48
N GLY A 7 -19.63 -20.05 3.97
CA GLY A 7 -20.04 -18.70 3.60
C GLY A 7 -20.10 -17.75 4.82
N GLU A 8 -20.45 -18.26 5.99
CA GLU A 8 -20.56 -17.48 7.22
C GLU A 8 -19.18 -16.99 7.70
N PHE A 9 -18.16 -17.86 7.61
CA PHE A 9 -16.78 -17.48 7.92
C PHE A 9 -16.27 -16.40 6.97
N ILE A 10 -16.50 -16.55 5.66
CA ILE A 10 -16.06 -15.59 4.65
C ILE A 10 -16.72 -14.23 4.90
N GLU A 11 -18.02 -14.21 5.21
CA GLU A 11 -18.76 -12.98 5.51
C GLU A 11 -18.22 -12.30 6.78
N LYS A 12 -18.03 -13.04 7.86
CA LYS A 12 -17.47 -12.54 9.13
C LYS A 12 -16.05 -12.00 8.94
N PHE A 13 -15.21 -12.73 8.19
CA PHE A 13 -13.84 -12.30 7.87
C PHE A 13 -13.85 -11.00 7.05
N TYR A 14 -14.68 -10.94 6.01
CA TYR A 14 -14.79 -9.76 5.14
C TYR A 14 -15.26 -8.53 5.92
N LEU A 15 -16.31 -8.66 6.74
CA LEU A 15 -16.83 -7.58 7.57
C LEU A 15 -15.79 -7.10 8.59
N THR A 16 -15.12 -8.04 9.27
CA THR A 16 -14.08 -7.71 10.25
C THR A 16 -12.90 -7.01 9.58
N PHE A 17 -12.45 -7.52 8.45
CA PHE A 17 -11.34 -6.92 7.67
C PHE A 17 -11.73 -5.53 7.15
N THR A 18 -12.94 -5.35 6.67
CA THR A 18 -13.45 -4.06 6.19
C THR A 18 -13.54 -3.04 7.32
N MET A 19 -14.03 -3.44 8.48
CA MET A 19 -14.09 -2.58 9.67
C MET A 19 -12.69 -2.20 10.16
N LEU A 20 -11.75 -3.14 10.20
CA LEU A 20 -10.36 -2.88 10.57
C LEU A 20 -9.68 -1.95 9.57
N ALA A 21 -9.92 -2.14 8.29
CA ALA A 21 -9.41 -1.25 7.25
C ALA A 21 -9.98 0.17 7.38
N TYR A 22 -11.27 0.28 7.70
CA TYR A 22 -11.93 1.57 7.95
C TYR A 22 -11.36 2.28 9.19
N GLU A 23 -11.24 1.58 10.31
CA GLU A 23 -10.65 2.13 11.54
C GLU A 23 -9.18 2.47 11.37
N SER A 24 -8.43 1.63 10.67
CA SER A 24 -7.04 1.90 10.29
C SER A 24 -6.95 3.18 9.47
N ASN A 25 -7.76 3.31 8.42
CA ASN A 25 -7.80 4.53 7.61
C ASN A 25 -8.13 5.76 8.45
N ARG A 26 -9.14 5.68 9.33
CA ARG A 26 -9.55 6.79 10.18
C ARG A 26 -8.46 7.22 11.16
N ARG A 27 -7.67 6.28 11.68
CA ARG A 27 -6.58 6.56 12.64
C ARG A 27 -5.30 7.00 11.98
N PHE A 28 -4.97 6.43 10.80
CA PHE A 28 -3.71 6.70 10.09
C PHE A 28 -3.80 7.84 9.09
N TYR A 29 -5.02 8.19 8.67
CA TYR A 29 -5.27 9.29 7.75
C TYR A 29 -6.36 10.24 8.33
N PRO A 30 -6.18 10.76 9.57
CA PRO A 30 -7.15 11.69 10.09
C PRO A 30 -7.17 12.94 9.20
N VAL A 31 -8.36 13.25 8.69
CA VAL A 31 -8.55 14.44 7.81
C VAL A 31 -7.70 14.40 6.52
N GLY A 32 -7.34 13.18 6.04
CA GLY A 32 -6.55 13.01 4.82
C GLY A 32 -5.03 13.18 4.99
N GLU A 33 -4.55 13.34 6.20
CA GLU A 33 -3.12 13.39 6.50
C GLU A 33 -2.54 12.01 6.80
N VAL A 34 -1.33 11.76 6.32
CA VAL A 34 -0.58 10.54 6.57
C VAL A 34 0.20 10.70 7.88
N VAL A 35 0.09 9.72 8.77
CA VAL A 35 0.83 9.68 10.03
C VAL A 35 1.95 8.64 9.99
N GLY A 36 2.88 8.71 10.95
CA GLY A 36 3.99 7.77 11.05
C GLY A 36 5.22 8.18 10.25
N PRO A 37 6.04 7.24 9.78
CA PRO A 37 7.32 7.54 9.11
C PRO A 37 7.21 8.44 7.88
N MET A 38 6.04 8.47 7.23
CA MET A 38 5.78 9.31 6.06
C MET A 38 5.25 10.71 6.38
N ASP A 39 4.89 11.00 7.63
CA ASP A 39 4.31 12.30 8.04
C ASP A 39 5.21 13.49 7.68
N LYS A 40 6.51 13.34 7.88
CA LYS A 40 7.49 14.41 7.58
C LYS A 40 7.48 14.89 6.13
N TYR A 41 6.99 14.06 5.21
CA TYR A 41 6.89 14.40 3.77
C TYR A 41 5.59 15.12 3.42
N LYS A 42 4.62 15.16 4.33
CA LYS A 42 3.28 15.71 4.09
C LYS A 42 2.64 15.11 2.85
N PHE A 43 2.73 13.78 2.76
CA PHE A 43 2.12 13.03 1.68
C PHE A 43 0.61 12.95 1.87
N THR A 44 -0.10 13.01 0.77
CA THR A 44 -1.49 12.57 0.69
C THR A 44 -1.51 11.04 0.52
N ARG A 45 -2.69 10.46 0.62
CA ARG A 45 -2.88 9.03 0.37
C ARG A 45 -2.36 8.61 -1.02
N ASN A 46 -2.52 9.47 -2.03
CA ASN A 46 -2.06 9.16 -3.40
C ASN A 46 -0.55 8.91 -3.48
N GLU A 47 0.26 9.73 -2.82
CA GLU A 47 1.71 9.53 -2.80
C GLU A 47 2.09 8.25 -2.05
N VAL A 48 1.39 7.95 -0.96
CA VAL A 48 1.61 6.71 -0.20
C VAL A 48 1.25 5.49 -1.03
N ASP A 49 0.05 5.46 -1.60
CA ASP A 49 -0.42 4.35 -2.44
C ASP A 49 0.49 4.17 -3.65
N MET A 50 0.95 5.27 -4.26
CA MET A 50 1.91 5.25 -5.37
C MET A 50 3.25 4.64 -4.97
N LEU A 51 3.80 5.03 -3.82
CA LEU A 51 5.05 4.47 -3.32
C LEU A 51 4.92 2.97 -3.02
N PHE A 52 3.80 2.55 -2.45
CA PHE A 52 3.51 1.12 -2.21
C PHE A 52 3.38 0.35 -3.52
N PHE A 53 2.67 0.90 -4.52
CA PHE A 53 2.54 0.27 -5.83
C PHE A 53 3.89 0.10 -6.54
N LEU A 54 4.70 1.14 -6.59
CA LEU A 54 6.04 1.09 -7.18
C LEU A 54 6.92 0.04 -6.50
N ASN A 55 6.80 -0.11 -5.18
CA ASN A 55 7.54 -1.11 -4.42
C ASN A 55 7.03 -2.53 -4.66
N SER A 56 5.73 -2.73 -4.81
CA SER A 56 5.15 -4.06 -5.03
C SER A 56 5.64 -4.71 -6.34
N CYS A 57 6.06 -3.90 -7.29
CA CYS A 57 6.62 -4.36 -8.56
C CYS A 57 8.10 -4.76 -8.44
N VAL A 58 8.78 -4.34 -7.38
CA VAL A 58 10.20 -4.65 -7.11
C VAL A 58 10.35 -5.75 -6.06
N ASP A 59 9.44 -5.81 -5.11
CA ASP A 59 9.48 -6.75 -3.98
C ASP A 59 9.05 -8.16 -4.40
N LYS A 60 10.03 -9.03 -4.60
CA LYS A 60 9.82 -10.45 -4.94
C LYS A 60 9.14 -11.27 -3.83
N LYS A 61 8.99 -10.73 -2.63
CA LYS A 61 8.34 -11.40 -1.49
C LYS A 61 6.82 -11.32 -1.56
N VAL A 62 6.28 -10.33 -2.22
CA VAL A 62 4.86 -10.19 -2.47
C VAL A 62 4.63 -10.62 -3.91
N LYS A 63 3.79 -11.66 -4.14
CA LYS A 63 3.33 -11.96 -5.50
C LYS A 63 2.69 -10.69 -6.04
N PRO A 64 3.28 -10.03 -7.04
CA PRO A 64 2.67 -8.83 -7.58
C PRO A 64 1.31 -9.20 -8.18
N GLN A 65 0.30 -8.45 -7.83
CA GLN A 65 -1.02 -8.57 -8.46
C GLN A 65 -0.92 -8.36 -9.97
N HIS A 66 0.14 -7.67 -10.40
CA HIS A 66 0.46 -7.35 -11.79
C HIS A 66 1.97 -7.48 -12.00
N ASP A 67 2.35 -8.26 -12.99
CA ASP A 67 3.76 -8.48 -13.37
C ASP A 67 4.24 -7.34 -14.29
N PHE A 68 4.30 -6.13 -13.77
CA PHE A 68 4.86 -4.99 -14.50
C PHE A 68 6.37 -4.92 -14.28
N LYS A 69 7.11 -5.11 -15.36
CA LYS A 69 8.56 -4.93 -15.34
C LYS A 69 8.94 -3.45 -15.31
N ASP A 70 8.26 -2.64 -16.12
CA ASP A 70 8.47 -1.21 -16.25
C ASP A 70 7.14 -0.48 -16.12
N ILE A 71 7.08 0.51 -15.26
CA ILE A 71 5.85 1.23 -14.93
C ILE A 71 5.91 2.63 -15.54
N ASP A 72 5.06 2.89 -16.51
CA ASP A 72 4.89 4.23 -17.07
C ASP A 72 3.78 5.03 -16.34
N MET A 73 3.65 6.29 -16.72
CA MET A 73 2.66 7.20 -16.11
C MET A 73 1.20 6.76 -16.33
N ASN A 74 0.90 6.04 -17.42
CA ASN A 74 -0.45 5.56 -17.70
C ASN A 74 -0.79 4.38 -16.76
N ILE A 75 0.16 3.46 -16.56
CA ILE A 75 0.01 2.37 -15.60
C ILE A 75 -0.20 2.95 -14.21
N LEU A 76 0.61 3.90 -13.76
CA LEU A 76 0.42 4.55 -12.46
C LEU A 76 -0.97 5.17 -12.34
N ASN A 77 -1.41 5.94 -13.33
CA ASN A 77 -2.71 6.60 -13.29
C ASN A 77 -3.88 5.60 -13.29
N GLN A 78 -3.72 4.47 -13.97
CA GLN A 78 -4.76 3.45 -14.08
C GLN A 78 -4.94 2.62 -12.81
N TYR A 79 -3.84 2.27 -12.13
CA TYR A 79 -3.84 1.28 -11.06
C TYR A 79 -3.80 1.86 -9.65
N ILE A 80 -3.63 3.17 -9.49
CA ILE A 80 -3.67 3.81 -8.17
C ILE A 80 -5.09 4.30 -7.88
N PRO A 81 -5.78 3.74 -6.89
CA PRO A 81 -7.08 4.24 -6.45
C PRO A 81 -6.92 5.38 -5.43
N PRO A 82 -7.88 6.31 -5.34
CA PRO A 82 -8.96 6.51 -6.30
C PRO A 82 -8.41 7.08 -7.61
N ARG A 83 -9.06 6.76 -8.73
CA ARG A 83 -8.64 7.28 -10.03
C ARG A 83 -8.61 8.80 -10.01
N VAL A 84 -7.43 9.34 -10.16
CA VAL A 84 -7.18 10.78 -10.18
C VAL A 84 -6.82 11.22 -11.60
N SER A 85 -6.82 12.53 -11.85
CA SER A 85 -6.39 13.04 -13.14
C SER A 85 -4.91 12.76 -13.40
N MET A 86 -4.51 12.64 -14.66
CA MET A 86 -3.10 12.49 -15.03
C MET A 86 -2.24 13.63 -14.46
N ALA A 87 -2.77 14.85 -14.39
CA ALA A 87 -2.08 15.97 -13.79
C ALA A 87 -1.81 15.77 -12.31
N THR A 88 -2.73 15.15 -11.58
CA THR A 88 -2.54 14.79 -10.16
C THR A 88 -1.48 13.71 -10.03
N THR A 89 -1.53 12.65 -10.86
CA THR A 89 -0.51 11.59 -10.91
C THR A 89 0.88 12.18 -11.17
N CYS A 90 1.00 13.09 -12.15
CA CYS A 90 2.29 13.75 -12.44
C CYS A 90 2.82 14.55 -11.24
N ARG A 91 1.96 15.28 -10.52
CA ARG A 91 2.36 16.03 -9.32
C ARG A 91 2.79 15.11 -8.19
N SER A 92 2.10 14.00 -7.97
CA SER A 92 2.47 13.02 -6.96
C SER A 92 3.81 12.35 -7.28
N VAL A 93 4.04 11.96 -8.53
CA VAL A 93 5.36 11.45 -8.97
C VAL A 93 6.44 12.50 -8.77
N GLU A 94 6.20 13.76 -9.16
CA GLU A 94 7.16 14.85 -8.95
C GLU A 94 7.54 14.98 -7.48
N LYS A 95 6.57 14.95 -6.59
CA LYS A 95 6.79 15.03 -5.15
C LYS A 95 7.63 13.86 -4.61
N LEU A 96 7.39 12.64 -5.09
CA LEU A 96 8.23 11.48 -4.74
C LEU A 96 9.66 11.63 -5.26
N VAL A 97 9.83 12.10 -6.50
CA VAL A 97 11.14 12.31 -7.12
C VAL A 97 11.94 13.41 -6.41
N GLN A 98 11.31 14.54 -6.10
CA GLN A 98 11.95 15.65 -5.37
C GLN A 98 12.42 15.24 -3.97
N ASN A 99 11.74 14.28 -3.33
CA ASN A 99 12.14 13.72 -2.05
C ASN A 99 13.13 12.53 -2.19
N GLY A 100 13.53 12.18 -3.40
CA GLY A 100 14.46 11.09 -3.67
C GLY A 100 13.91 9.70 -3.40
N LEU A 101 12.57 9.54 -3.37
CA LEU A 101 11.87 8.28 -3.08
C LEU A 101 11.51 7.49 -4.34
N ALA A 102 11.45 8.18 -5.46
CA ALA A 102 11.28 7.60 -6.78
C ALA A 102 12.22 8.27 -7.78
N GLU A 103 12.45 7.63 -8.89
CA GLU A 103 13.21 8.18 -10.01
C GLU A 103 12.50 7.91 -11.32
N ARG A 104 12.72 8.80 -12.27
CA ARG A 104 12.28 8.66 -13.65
C ARG A 104 13.40 8.08 -14.50
N TYR A 105 13.08 7.21 -15.43
CA TYR A 105 14.03 6.66 -16.37
C TYR A 105 13.41 6.46 -17.75
N TYR A 106 14.28 6.20 -18.73
CA TYR A 106 13.90 5.98 -20.12
C TYR A 106 14.50 4.65 -20.59
N LEU A 107 13.79 3.96 -21.46
CA LEU A 107 14.23 2.72 -22.08
C LEU A 107 14.68 2.96 -23.52
N ASN A 108 15.77 2.31 -23.92
CA ASN A 108 16.23 2.25 -25.32
C ASN A 108 16.37 3.60 -26.01
N ASN A 109 16.86 4.62 -25.32
CA ASN A 109 16.97 6.00 -25.82
C ASN A 109 15.65 6.64 -26.27
N ASN A 110 14.52 6.01 -25.93
CA ASN A 110 13.20 6.54 -26.22
C ASN A 110 12.76 7.50 -25.10
N ARG A 111 12.84 8.80 -25.36
CA ARG A 111 12.43 9.84 -24.42
C ARG A 111 10.92 10.18 -24.47
N LYS A 112 10.15 9.48 -25.29
CA LYS A 112 8.71 9.72 -25.39
C LYS A 112 7.93 9.12 -24.25
N THR A 113 8.42 7.99 -23.70
CA THR A 113 7.79 7.30 -22.57
C THR A 113 8.65 7.44 -21.33
N VAL A 114 8.07 8.00 -20.28
CA VAL A 114 8.70 8.15 -18.96
C VAL A 114 8.27 6.99 -18.09
N TYR A 115 9.23 6.25 -17.58
CA TYR A 115 9.04 5.20 -16.60
C TYR A 115 9.42 5.70 -15.20
N VAL A 116 8.80 5.12 -14.18
CA VAL A 116 9.02 5.48 -12.78
C VAL A 116 9.31 4.22 -11.98
N ARG A 117 10.26 4.31 -11.07
CA ARG A 117 10.54 3.25 -10.09
C ARG A 117 10.87 3.83 -8.73
N ALA A 118 10.67 3.04 -7.68
CA ALA A 118 11.11 3.41 -6.35
C ALA A 118 12.65 3.36 -6.26
N THR A 119 13.22 4.31 -5.52
CA THR A 119 14.64 4.29 -5.14
C THR A 119 14.82 3.41 -3.90
N GLU A 120 16.08 3.08 -3.57
CA GLU A 120 16.38 2.38 -2.32
C GLU A 120 15.86 3.12 -1.08
N LYS A 121 15.91 4.45 -1.08
CA LYS A 121 15.33 5.28 -0.04
C LYS A 121 13.80 5.14 0.03
N GLY A 122 13.14 5.06 -1.13
CA GLY A 122 11.69 4.82 -1.22
C GLY A 122 11.31 3.45 -0.72
N ILE A 123 12.08 2.42 -1.03
CA ILE A 123 11.87 1.05 -0.56
C ILE A 123 11.97 1.00 0.97
N ARG A 124 13.02 1.57 1.56
CA ARG A 124 13.20 1.62 3.02
C ARG A 124 12.07 2.37 3.72
N LEU A 125 11.67 3.51 3.20
CA LEU A 125 10.57 4.28 3.77
C LEU A 125 9.26 3.51 3.75
N LYS A 126 8.97 2.79 2.65
CA LYS A 126 7.79 1.91 2.57
C LYS A 126 7.85 0.80 3.61
N GLU A 127 8.99 0.16 3.80
CA GLU A 127 9.19 -0.89 4.80
C GLU A 127 8.96 -0.36 6.22
N GLU A 128 9.56 0.78 6.56
CA GLU A 128 9.35 1.45 7.86
C GLU A 128 7.88 1.81 8.10
N HIS A 129 7.22 2.34 7.08
CA HIS A 129 5.79 2.69 7.18
C HIS A 129 4.89 1.45 7.28
N TRP A 130 5.23 0.38 6.56
CA TRP A 130 4.54 -0.89 6.65
C TRP A 130 4.65 -1.49 8.06
N GLU A 131 5.85 -1.53 8.62
CA GLU A 131 6.09 -2.02 9.97
C GLU A 131 5.32 -1.19 11.01
N PHE A 132 5.36 0.13 10.90
CA PHE A 132 4.56 1.03 11.72
C PHE A 132 3.05 0.71 11.62
N SER A 133 2.55 0.51 10.42
CA SER A 133 1.14 0.18 10.17
C SER A 133 0.75 -1.18 10.78
N VAL A 134 1.60 -2.20 10.60
CA VAL A 134 1.39 -3.53 11.18
C VAL A 134 1.34 -3.47 12.70
N GLN A 135 2.26 -2.76 13.35
CA GLN A 135 2.26 -2.60 14.81
C GLN A 135 1.00 -1.90 15.32
N ASN A 136 0.49 -0.91 14.58
CA ASN A 136 -0.75 -0.23 14.96
C ASN A 136 -1.99 -1.09 14.72
N ILE A 137 -2.03 -1.86 13.62
CA ILE A 137 -3.09 -2.83 13.37
C ILE A 137 -3.09 -3.89 14.48
N LYS A 138 -1.91 -4.39 14.87
CA LYS A 138 -1.78 -5.34 15.97
C LYS A 138 -2.38 -4.79 17.27
N LYS A 139 -2.09 -3.55 17.63
CA LYS A 139 -2.70 -2.90 18.81
C LYS A 139 -4.22 -2.81 18.72
N LEU A 140 -4.76 -2.59 17.52
CA LEU A 140 -6.21 -2.58 17.29
C LEU A 140 -6.81 -3.97 17.47
N PHE A 141 -6.15 -5.00 16.96
CA PHE A 141 -6.56 -6.39 17.16
C PHE A 141 -6.54 -6.78 18.64
N ASP A 142 -5.44 -6.49 19.33
CA ASP A 142 -5.28 -6.78 20.76
C ASP A 142 -6.34 -6.05 21.63
N ALA A 143 -6.83 -4.90 21.17
CA ALA A 143 -7.90 -4.15 21.85
C ALA A 143 -9.32 -4.62 21.48
N ALA A 144 -9.52 -5.22 20.31
CA ALA A 144 -10.83 -5.59 19.79
C ALA A 144 -11.17 -7.08 20.02
N PHE A 145 -10.17 -7.94 20.15
CA PHE A 145 -10.34 -9.39 20.28
C PHE A 145 -9.66 -9.91 21.53
N SER A 146 -10.32 -10.86 22.22
CA SER A 146 -9.68 -11.64 23.28
C SER A 146 -8.63 -12.58 22.68
N LEU A 147 -7.72 -13.08 23.52
CA LEU A 147 -6.71 -14.05 23.11
C LEU A 147 -7.37 -15.32 22.51
N GLU A 148 -8.48 -15.75 23.11
CA GLU A 148 -9.26 -16.92 22.72
C GLU A 148 -9.89 -16.75 21.34
N GLU A 149 -10.51 -15.58 21.08
CA GLU A 149 -11.05 -15.25 19.76
C GLU A 149 -9.94 -15.16 18.68
N GLY A 150 -8.76 -14.67 19.03
CA GLY A 150 -7.60 -14.63 18.14
C GLY A 150 -7.05 -16.02 17.81
N GLU A 151 -7.00 -16.93 18.77
CA GLU A 151 -6.60 -18.33 18.58
C GLU A 151 -7.60 -19.08 17.70
N GLU A 152 -8.91 -18.91 17.92
CA GLU A 152 -9.94 -19.48 17.05
C GLU A 152 -9.82 -18.97 15.60
N MET A 153 -9.53 -17.69 15.41
CA MET A 153 -9.30 -17.14 14.06
C MET A 153 -8.07 -17.75 13.39
N LEU A 154 -6.96 -17.93 14.13
CA LEU A 154 -5.73 -18.51 13.60
C LEU A 154 -5.92 -20.00 13.26
N ASP A 155 -6.59 -20.77 14.12
CA ASP A 155 -6.89 -22.18 13.87
C ASP A 155 -7.81 -22.37 12.66
N THR A 156 -8.65 -21.40 12.37
CA THR A 156 -9.57 -21.44 11.20
C THR A 156 -8.84 -21.07 9.89
N ILE A 157 -7.73 -20.32 9.98
CA ILE A 157 -6.94 -19.88 8.81
C ILE A 157 -5.75 -20.85 8.54
N SER A 158 -5.36 -21.67 9.51
CA SER A 158 -4.25 -22.63 9.42
C SER A 158 -4.67 -23.93 8.76
#